data_27c267e23d07b61ef5df11d4be558e9d
#
_entry.id   27c267e23d07b61ef5df11d4be558e9d
#
_cell.length_a   1.000
_cell.length_b   1.000
_cell.length_c   1.000
_cell.angle_alpha   90.00
_cell.angle_beta   90.00
_cell.angle_gamma   90.00
#
_symmetry.space_group_name_H-M   'P 1'
#
loop_
_entity.id
_entity.type
_entity.pdbx_description
1 polymer ?
#
loop_
_entity_poly.entity_id
_entity_poly.type
_entity_poly.pdbx_seq_one_letter_code
_entity_poly.pdbx_strand_id
1 'polypeptide(L)'
;MTYREMEKVRTAEVVLKEANFTLSRICCSRPSCFDFAARKNDNLLFIKVQSDIDNLSPTDSHELMDVSECFSAASIVISEKSREKPLEDDTVYSRYDVFAVTLKTFEDIVLRQVYPLIQAGPGGYYVEIDGEAIKRRRQELGLSAGDMAEMVGISRRTVYGYERGMAKASVSAAYRLVWALGIPVAKPVDIFEKPKKRRKCFLSKARRAISGNKLLQKMFRKFVGYEITAVRRAPFDFVITVPEGKMRIVGGVAGEKERELDRRVDEILSVSRVAKAHPVLVTEGKKFTDKDICCIGKEELLRAKTPEDLLANV
;
A
#
# COMPACT_ATOMS: atom_id res chain seq x y z
N MET A 1 -7.85 6.41 17.04
CA MET A 1 -8.98 6.21 16.09
C MET A 1 -10.25 6.70 16.75
N THR A 2 -11.00 7.58 16.10
CA THR A 2 -12.29 8.09 16.60
C THR A 2 -13.41 7.06 16.38
N TYR A 3 -14.57 7.23 17.08
CA TYR A 3 -15.74 6.36 16.88
C TYR A 3 -16.19 6.31 15.40
N ARG A 4 -16.22 7.48 14.75
CA ARG A 4 -16.59 7.63 13.34
C ARG A 4 -15.62 6.95 12.37
N GLU A 5 -14.33 6.98 12.67
CA GLU A 5 -13.33 6.24 11.88
C GLU A 5 -13.48 4.74 12.03
N MET A 6 -13.78 4.26 13.25
CA MET A 6 -14.00 2.84 13.51
C MET A 6 -15.23 2.31 12.76
N GLU A 7 -16.30 3.08 12.67
CA GLU A 7 -17.49 2.73 11.89
C GLU A 7 -17.15 2.56 10.40
N LYS A 8 -16.36 3.45 9.82
CA LYS A 8 -15.91 3.35 8.43
C LYS A 8 -14.98 2.17 8.19
N VAL A 9 -14.07 1.88 9.12
CA VAL A 9 -13.23 0.69 9.04
C VAL A 9 -14.11 -0.55 8.95
N ARG A 10 -15.14 -0.65 9.80
CA ARG A 10 -16.12 -1.76 9.76
C ARG A 10 -16.88 -1.84 8.44
N THR A 11 -17.28 -0.69 7.89
CA THR A 11 -17.95 -0.67 6.58
C THR A 11 -17.03 -1.15 5.47
N ALA A 12 -15.77 -0.71 5.45
CA ALA A 12 -14.77 -1.20 4.51
C ALA A 12 -14.51 -2.71 4.66
N GLU A 13 -14.52 -3.24 5.89
CA GLU A 13 -14.43 -4.70 6.14
C GLU A 13 -15.63 -5.45 5.56
N VAL A 14 -16.85 -4.91 5.69
CA VAL A 14 -18.08 -5.54 5.13
C VAL A 14 -17.97 -5.62 3.62
N VAL A 15 -17.63 -4.51 2.94
CA VAL A 15 -17.44 -4.47 1.47
C VAL A 15 -16.43 -5.53 1.00
N LEU A 16 -15.31 -5.66 1.70
CA LEU A 16 -14.29 -6.65 1.34
C LEU A 16 -14.73 -8.09 1.60
N LYS A 17 -15.49 -8.34 2.68
CA LYS A 17 -16.05 -9.66 2.98
C LYS A 17 -17.05 -10.09 1.92
N GLU A 18 -17.94 -9.18 1.49
CA GLU A 18 -18.86 -9.42 0.38
C GLU A 18 -18.13 -9.76 -0.92
N ALA A 19 -16.97 -9.14 -1.14
CA ALA A 19 -16.10 -9.46 -2.28
C ALA A 19 -15.23 -10.71 -2.07
N ASN A 20 -15.44 -11.48 -1.00
CA ASN A 20 -14.70 -12.70 -0.66
C ASN A 20 -13.18 -12.47 -0.37
N PHE A 21 -12.85 -11.34 0.25
CA PHE A 21 -11.51 -11.15 0.82
C PHE A 21 -11.40 -11.78 2.21
N THR A 22 -10.26 -12.39 2.50
CA THR A 22 -9.86 -12.75 3.86
C THR A 22 -9.24 -11.53 4.52
N LEU A 23 -9.67 -11.18 5.73
CA LEU A 23 -9.25 -9.98 6.44
C LEU A 23 -8.42 -10.31 7.67
N SER A 24 -7.47 -9.45 8.02
CA SER A 24 -6.84 -9.46 9.33
C SER A 24 -7.74 -8.81 10.38
N ARG A 25 -7.37 -8.96 11.65
CA ARG A 25 -7.90 -8.11 12.73
C ARG A 25 -7.50 -6.65 12.49
N ILE A 26 -8.28 -5.74 13.06
CA ILE A 26 -7.95 -4.30 13.06
C ILE A 26 -6.74 -4.09 13.98
N CYS A 27 -5.73 -3.40 13.47
CA CYS A 27 -4.49 -3.08 14.18
C CYS A 27 -4.68 -1.82 15.02
N CYS A 28 -4.77 -1.98 16.33
CA CYS A 28 -5.00 -0.88 17.26
C CYS A 28 -4.23 -1.00 18.59
N SER A 29 -3.41 -2.05 18.77
CA SER A 29 -2.54 -2.21 19.93
C SER A 29 -1.50 -1.10 20.05
N ARG A 30 -1.13 -0.50 18.92
CA ARG A 30 -0.25 0.67 18.83
C ARG A 30 -0.54 1.48 17.56
N PRO A 31 -0.03 2.74 17.45
CA PRO A 31 -0.18 3.53 16.22
C PRO A 31 0.29 2.74 15.00
N SER A 32 -0.56 2.63 13.97
CA SER A 32 -0.31 1.83 12.79
C SER A 32 -0.49 2.64 11.51
N CYS A 33 0.39 2.42 10.51
CA CYS A 33 0.31 3.04 9.19
C CYS A 33 -0.80 2.43 8.32
N PHE A 34 -1.35 1.28 8.72
CA PHE A 34 -2.56 0.67 8.15
C PHE A 34 -3.48 0.20 9.28
N ASP A 35 -4.77 0.07 9.00
CA ASP A 35 -5.74 -0.39 9.99
C ASP A 35 -5.98 -1.89 9.92
N PHE A 36 -5.95 -2.47 8.73
CA PHE A 36 -6.04 -3.92 8.53
C PHE A 36 -5.47 -4.34 7.17
N ALA A 37 -5.20 -5.64 7.03
CA ALA A 37 -4.79 -6.26 5.79
C ALA A 37 -5.94 -7.09 5.20
N ALA A 38 -6.04 -7.15 3.87
CA ALA A 38 -7.04 -7.92 3.14
C ALA A 38 -6.39 -8.71 2.00
N ARG A 39 -6.80 -9.97 1.79
CA ARG A 39 -6.28 -10.80 0.70
C ARG A 39 -7.40 -11.52 -0.04
N LYS A 40 -7.30 -11.47 -1.37
CA LYS A 40 -8.07 -12.33 -2.27
C LYS A 40 -7.12 -12.85 -3.36
N ASN A 41 -6.94 -14.16 -3.41
CA ASN A 41 -5.95 -14.81 -4.29
C ASN A 41 -4.53 -14.22 -4.09
N ASP A 42 -3.93 -13.66 -5.15
CA ASP A 42 -2.60 -13.03 -5.12
C ASP A 42 -2.62 -11.52 -4.80
N ASN A 43 -3.82 -10.96 -4.65
CA ASN A 43 -3.97 -9.56 -4.29
C ASN A 43 -3.98 -9.39 -2.78
N LEU A 44 -2.93 -8.78 -2.26
CA LEU A 44 -2.82 -8.34 -0.87
C LEU A 44 -2.93 -6.82 -0.81
N LEU A 45 -3.75 -6.34 0.11
CA LEU A 45 -4.02 -4.93 0.34
C LEU A 45 -3.69 -4.57 1.78
N PHE A 46 -3.06 -3.42 2.00
CA PHE A 46 -3.00 -2.76 3.30
C PHE A 46 -3.88 -1.52 3.24
N ILE A 47 -4.88 -1.46 4.13
CA ILE A 47 -5.91 -0.43 4.09
C ILE A 47 -5.77 0.47 5.31
N LYS A 48 -5.76 1.78 5.04
CA LYS A 48 -5.83 2.84 6.04
C LYS A 48 -7.13 3.62 5.86
N VAL A 49 -7.87 3.82 6.94
CA VAL A 49 -9.11 4.61 6.92
C VAL A 49 -8.86 5.91 7.71
N GLN A 50 -9.09 7.03 7.08
CA GLN A 50 -8.93 8.35 7.69
C GLN A 50 -10.05 9.28 7.24
N SER A 51 -10.56 10.11 8.13
CA SER A 51 -11.60 11.09 7.77
C SER A 51 -11.08 12.15 6.81
N ASP A 52 -9.81 12.52 6.92
CA ASP A 52 -9.16 13.53 6.10
C ASP A 52 -7.82 12.99 5.58
N ILE A 53 -7.64 12.99 4.25
CA ILE A 53 -6.41 12.51 3.61
C ILE A 53 -5.17 13.31 4.01
N ASP A 54 -5.34 14.58 4.38
CA ASP A 54 -4.24 15.44 4.80
C ASP A 54 -3.66 15.07 6.17
N ASN A 55 -4.38 14.26 6.96
CA ASN A 55 -3.88 13.67 8.20
C ASN A 55 -2.88 12.52 7.96
N LEU A 56 -2.77 12.02 6.74
CA LEU A 56 -1.73 11.05 6.40
C LEU A 56 -0.37 11.75 6.43
N SER A 57 0.45 11.42 7.43
CA SER A 57 1.78 12.00 7.53
C SER A 57 2.75 11.41 6.48
N PRO A 58 3.81 12.15 6.10
CA PRO A 58 4.86 11.59 5.23
C PRO A 58 5.50 10.33 5.82
N THR A 59 5.63 10.26 7.15
CA THR A 59 6.18 9.09 7.84
C THR A 59 5.27 7.88 7.72
N ASP A 60 3.96 8.05 7.93
CA ASP A 60 2.97 6.97 7.79
C ASP A 60 2.92 6.44 6.38
N SER A 61 2.89 7.35 5.40
CA SER A 61 2.88 6.99 3.99
C SER A 61 4.14 6.20 3.60
N HIS A 62 5.32 6.66 4.02
CA HIS A 62 6.57 5.95 3.73
C HIS A 62 6.60 4.55 4.36
N GLU A 63 6.19 4.41 5.63
CA GLU A 63 6.14 3.10 6.28
C GLU A 63 5.10 2.18 5.65
N LEU A 64 3.93 2.71 5.28
CA LEU A 64 2.90 1.95 4.57
C LEU A 64 3.43 1.44 3.22
N MET A 65 4.13 2.29 2.47
CA MET A 65 4.76 1.91 1.20
C MET A 65 5.88 0.88 1.39
N ASP A 66 6.74 1.05 2.41
CA ASP A 66 7.84 0.12 2.72
C ASP A 66 7.27 -1.27 3.10
N VAL A 67 6.21 -1.31 3.91
CA VAL A 67 5.49 -2.56 4.25
C VAL A 67 4.87 -3.17 3.00
N SER A 68 4.15 -2.38 2.19
CA SER A 68 3.52 -2.86 0.97
C SER A 68 4.53 -3.42 -0.03
N GLU A 69 5.70 -2.79 -0.16
CA GLU A 69 6.79 -3.29 -1.01
C GLU A 69 7.32 -4.64 -0.52
N CYS A 70 7.53 -4.82 0.80
CA CYS A 70 7.99 -6.10 1.38
C CYS A 70 7.05 -7.26 1.04
N PHE A 71 5.74 -6.98 0.98
CA PHE A 71 4.73 -8.01 0.72
C PHE A 71 4.25 -8.07 -0.73
N SER A 72 4.77 -7.20 -1.62
CA SER A 72 4.23 -7.01 -2.96
C SER A 72 2.71 -6.77 -2.93
N ALA A 73 2.28 -5.93 -2.00
CA ALA A 73 0.90 -5.56 -1.72
C ALA A 73 0.57 -4.17 -2.27
N ALA A 74 -0.70 -3.89 -2.51
CA ALA A 74 -1.16 -2.52 -2.73
C ALA A 74 -1.49 -1.83 -1.39
N SER A 75 -1.35 -0.52 -1.35
CA SER A 75 -1.72 0.32 -0.21
C SER A 75 -2.78 1.32 -0.62
N ILE A 76 -3.85 1.39 0.17
CA ILE A 76 -5.02 2.21 -0.14
C ILE A 76 -5.44 2.98 1.11
N VAL A 77 -5.73 4.26 0.93
CA VAL A 77 -6.36 5.10 1.93
C VAL A 77 -7.83 5.29 1.55
N ILE A 78 -8.74 5.04 2.50
CA ILE A 78 -10.16 5.38 2.36
C ILE A 78 -10.39 6.67 3.15
N SER A 79 -10.85 7.73 2.46
CA SER A 79 -11.00 9.06 3.05
C SER A 79 -12.25 9.76 2.52
N GLU A 80 -12.74 10.77 3.26
CA GLU A 80 -13.94 11.53 2.89
C GLU A 80 -13.62 12.93 2.40
N LYS A 81 -12.52 13.53 2.86
CA LYS A 81 -12.20 14.91 2.57
C LYS A 81 -10.70 15.15 2.47
N SER A 82 -10.36 16.28 1.85
CA SER A 82 -9.04 16.88 1.89
C SER A 82 -9.20 18.31 2.41
N ARG A 83 -8.59 18.59 3.57
CA ARG A 83 -8.83 19.81 4.34
C ARG A 83 -10.33 19.95 4.64
N GLU A 84 -10.99 20.98 4.17
CA GLU A 84 -12.44 21.20 4.38
C GLU A 84 -13.31 20.78 3.18
N LYS A 85 -12.70 20.28 2.08
CA LYS A 85 -13.41 19.91 0.87
C LYS A 85 -13.68 18.40 0.85
N PRO A 86 -14.93 17.96 0.60
CA PRO A 86 -15.22 16.55 0.38
C PRO A 86 -14.46 16.03 -0.84
N LEU A 87 -14.03 14.77 -0.78
CA LEU A 87 -13.51 14.06 -1.95
C LEU A 87 -14.68 13.69 -2.87
N GLU A 88 -14.44 13.76 -4.16
CA GLU A 88 -15.41 13.36 -5.17
C GLU A 88 -15.36 11.85 -5.38
N ASP A 89 -16.53 11.23 -5.55
CA ASP A 89 -16.63 9.85 -5.97
C ASP A 89 -16.09 9.68 -7.40
N ASP A 90 -15.80 8.46 -7.80
CA ASP A 90 -15.22 8.10 -9.10
C ASP A 90 -13.88 8.80 -9.42
N THR A 91 -13.22 9.29 -8.39
CA THR A 91 -11.94 10.00 -8.50
C THR A 91 -10.89 9.39 -7.58
N VAL A 92 -9.70 9.14 -8.13
CA VAL A 92 -8.54 8.67 -7.36
C VAL A 92 -7.69 9.88 -6.95
N TYR A 93 -7.48 10.03 -5.69
CA TYR A 93 -6.55 10.98 -5.10
C TYR A 93 -5.23 10.31 -4.78
N SER A 94 -4.19 11.06 -4.56
CA SER A 94 -2.91 10.54 -4.08
C SER A 94 -2.28 11.44 -3.04
N ARG A 95 -1.74 10.85 -1.99
CA ARG A 95 -0.98 11.54 -0.96
C ARG A 95 0.32 10.81 -0.70
N TYR A 96 1.46 11.45 -0.95
CA TYR A 96 2.80 10.85 -0.82
C TYR A 96 2.91 9.49 -1.52
N ASP A 97 2.41 9.40 -2.77
CA ASP A 97 2.39 8.21 -3.62
C ASP A 97 1.48 7.06 -3.13
N VAL A 98 0.63 7.28 -2.12
CA VAL A 98 -0.41 6.33 -1.73
C VAL A 98 -1.74 6.80 -2.33
N PHE A 99 -2.46 5.89 -2.98
CA PHE A 99 -3.78 6.18 -3.52
C PHE A 99 -4.81 6.34 -2.41
N ALA A 100 -5.71 7.28 -2.61
CA ALA A 100 -6.84 7.52 -1.74
C ALA A 100 -8.13 7.65 -2.55
N VAL A 101 -9.20 7.05 -2.04
CA VAL A 101 -10.53 7.05 -2.65
C VAL A 101 -11.60 7.23 -1.57
N THR A 102 -12.82 7.62 -1.98
CA THR A 102 -13.98 7.57 -1.10
C THR A 102 -14.38 6.13 -0.83
N LEU A 103 -15.12 5.89 0.26
CA LEU A 103 -15.65 4.56 0.56
C LEU A 103 -16.57 4.06 -0.58
N LYS A 104 -17.36 4.96 -1.18
CA LYS A 104 -18.23 4.66 -2.31
C LYS A 104 -17.45 4.21 -3.53
N THR A 105 -16.40 4.94 -3.90
CA THR A 105 -15.53 4.57 -5.02
C THR A 105 -14.83 3.22 -4.75
N PHE A 106 -14.39 2.99 -3.51
CA PHE A 106 -13.80 1.72 -3.11
C PHE A 106 -14.80 0.55 -3.25
N GLU A 107 -16.04 0.74 -2.82
CA GLU A 107 -17.14 -0.23 -2.98
C GLU A 107 -17.38 -0.56 -4.47
N ASP A 108 -17.50 0.46 -5.31
CA ASP A 108 -17.76 0.29 -6.74
C ASP A 108 -16.62 -0.48 -7.45
N ILE A 109 -15.36 -0.21 -7.06
CA ILE A 109 -14.21 -0.97 -7.58
C ILE A 109 -14.24 -2.43 -7.10
N VAL A 110 -14.45 -2.65 -5.81
CA VAL A 110 -14.30 -3.98 -5.19
C VAL A 110 -15.48 -4.91 -5.54
N LEU A 111 -16.71 -4.40 -5.51
CA LEU A 111 -17.90 -5.20 -5.73
C LEU A 111 -18.38 -5.22 -7.19
N ARG A 112 -18.25 -4.09 -7.89
CA ARG A 112 -18.80 -3.90 -9.22
C ARG A 112 -17.77 -3.90 -10.33
N GLN A 113 -16.48 -3.90 -10.00
CA GLN A 113 -15.36 -3.80 -10.96
C GLN A 113 -15.41 -2.51 -11.79
N VAL A 114 -15.99 -1.44 -11.24
CA VAL A 114 -16.04 -0.12 -11.87
C VAL A 114 -14.84 0.70 -11.40
N TYR A 115 -13.89 0.91 -12.30
CA TYR A 115 -12.65 1.62 -12.00
C TYR A 115 -12.76 3.09 -12.41
N PRO A 116 -12.32 4.03 -11.55
CA PRO A 116 -12.25 5.44 -11.88
C PRO A 116 -11.35 5.74 -13.08
N LEU A 117 -11.75 6.72 -13.89
CA LEU A 117 -10.94 7.23 -14.99
C LEU A 117 -10.19 8.50 -14.60
N ILE A 118 -10.61 9.17 -13.52
CA ILE A 118 -10.13 10.49 -13.11
C ILE A 118 -9.17 10.36 -11.94
N GLN A 119 -8.03 11.03 -12.04
CA GLN A 119 -7.08 11.19 -10.96
C GLN A 119 -6.90 12.65 -10.61
N ALA A 120 -7.12 13.00 -9.34
CA ALA A 120 -6.81 14.32 -8.82
C ALA A 120 -5.30 14.48 -8.62
N GLY A 121 -4.76 15.61 -9.02
CA GLY A 121 -3.35 15.92 -8.89
C GLY A 121 -3.11 17.42 -8.73
N PRO A 122 -1.86 17.86 -8.59
CA PRO A 122 -1.54 19.28 -8.51
C PRO A 122 -2.10 20.04 -9.71
N GLY A 123 -2.94 21.04 -9.45
CA GLY A 123 -3.52 21.89 -10.49
C GLY A 123 -4.79 21.38 -11.16
N GLY A 124 -5.36 20.22 -10.76
CA GLY A 124 -6.66 19.79 -11.26
C GLY A 124 -6.84 18.29 -11.40
N TYR A 125 -7.75 17.93 -12.31
CA TYR A 125 -8.15 16.55 -12.58
C TYR A 125 -7.57 16.08 -13.92
N TYR A 126 -7.03 14.88 -13.92
CA TYR A 126 -6.32 14.29 -15.04
C TYR A 126 -6.85 12.91 -15.36
N VAL A 127 -6.69 12.54 -16.63
CA VAL A 127 -7.05 11.22 -17.16
C VAL A 127 -5.81 10.58 -17.74
N GLU A 128 -5.57 9.33 -17.42
CA GLU A 128 -4.54 8.54 -18.08
C GLU A 128 -5.01 8.14 -19.48
N ILE A 129 -4.16 8.32 -20.47
CA ILE A 129 -4.53 8.20 -21.88
C ILE A 129 -3.97 6.92 -22.47
N ASP A 130 -4.78 6.22 -23.26
CA ASP A 130 -4.32 5.15 -24.15
C ASP A 130 -3.68 5.74 -25.41
N GLY A 131 -2.39 6.04 -25.30
CA GLY A 131 -1.64 6.66 -26.40
C GLY A 131 -1.58 5.82 -27.67
N GLU A 132 -1.50 4.50 -27.53
CA GLU A 132 -1.48 3.58 -28.68
C GLU A 132 -2.84 3.57 -29.40
N ALA A 133 -3.95 3.55 -28.67
CA ALA A 133 -5.27 3.62 -29.25
C ALA A 133 -5.49 4.98 -29.98
N ILE A 134 -5.05 6.07 -29.35
CA ILE A 134 -5.10 7.42 -29.98
C ILE A 134 -4.31 7.44 -31.28
N LYS A 135 -3.06 6.99 -31.26
CA LYS A 135 -2.18 6.98 -32.42
C LYS A 135 -2.75 6.15 -33.57
N ARG A 136 -3.19 4.92 -33.27
CA ARG A 136 -3.81 4.03 -34.26
C ARG A 136 -5.04 4.67 -34.88
N ARG A 137 -5.95 5.20 -34.06
CA ARG A 137 -7.21 5.79 -34.54
C ARG A 137 -6.99 7.06 -35.37
N ARG A 138 -6.05 7.91 -34.93
CA ARG A 138 -5.65 9.09 -35.72
C ARG A 138 -5.15 8.69 -37.12
N GLN A 139 -4.32 7.64 -37.20
CA GLN A 139 -3.80 7.13 -38.50
C GLN A 139 -4.90 6.53 -39.37
N GLU A 140 -5.83 5.77 -38.80
CA GLU A 140 -7.00 5.24 -39.51
C GLU A 140 -7.88 6.35 -40.11
N LEU A 141 -7.98 7.47 -39.42
CA LEU A 141 -8.71 8.64 -39.92
C LEU A 141 -7.91 9.51 -40.91
N GLY A 142 -6.66 9.13 -41.22
CA GLY A 142 -5.78 9.89 -42.11
C GLY A 142 -5.30 11.24 -41.53
N LEU A 143 -5.47 11.45 -40.22
CA LEU A 143 -5.12 12.72 -39.58
C LEU A 143 -3.62 12.81 -39.28
N SER A 144 -3.00 13.94 -39.60
CA SER A 144 -1.69 14.29 -39.10
C SER A 144 -1.76 14.63 -37.59
N ALA A 145 -0.62 14.61 -36.90
CA ALA A 145 -0.57 15.12 -35.51
C ALA A 145 -0.91 16.61 -35.41
N GLY A 146 -0.76 17.35 -36.53
CA GLY A 146 -1.16 18.75 -36.63
C GLY A 146 -2.68 18.91 -36.65
N ASP A 147 -3.35 18.15 -37.52
CA ASP A 147 -4.82 18.21 -37.67
C ASP A 147 -5.50 17.82 -36.35
N MET A 148 -5.03 16.76 -35.69
CA MET A 148 -5.55 16.35 -34.38
C MET A 148 -5.30 17.43 -33.30
N ALA A 149 -4.13 18.05 -33.33
CA ALA A 149 -3.80 19.11 -32.38
C ALA A 149 -4.74 20.30 -32.51
N GLU A 150 -5.07 20.68 -33.75
CA GLU A 150 -6.01 21.77 -34.06
C GLU A 150 -7.44 21.39 -33.64
N MET A 151 -7.92 20.21 -34.00
CA MET A 151 -9.25 19.70 -33.61
C MET A 151 -9.46 19.65 -32.10
N VAL A 152 -8.44 19.24 -31.34
CA VAL A 152 -8.51 19.10 -29.89
C VAL A 152 -8.15 20.41 -29.17
N GLY A 153 -7.56 21.37 -29.84
CA GLY A 153 -7.11 22.66 -29.27
C GLY A 153 -5.91 22.46 -28.31
N ILE A 154 -4.93 21.67 -28.73
CA ILE A 154 -3.68 21.39 -27.98
C ILE A 154 -2.47 21.57 -28.92
N SER A 155 -1.26 21.52 -28.37
CA SER A 155 -0.06 21.57 -29.20
C SER A 155 0.27 20.21 -29.85
N ARG A 156 0.94 20.21 -31.00
CA ARG A 156 1.50 18.99 -31.61
C ARG A 156 2.40 18.23 -30.63
N ARG A 157 3.18 18.96 -29.82
CA ARG A 157 4.02 18.36 -28.78
C ARG A 157 3.19 17.59 -27.75
N THR A 158 2.02 18.14 -27.39
CA THR A 158 1.09 17.47 -26.44
C THR A 158 0.52 16.19 -27.06
N VAL A 159 0.17 16.20 -28.36
CA VAL A 159 -0.28 15.01 -29.09
C VAL A 159 0.78 13.91 -29.00
N TYR A 160 2.04 14.23 -29.34
CA TYR A 160 3.14 13.27 -29.22
C TYR A 160 3.37 12.78 -27.79
N GLY A 161 3.17 13.67 -26.80
CA GLY A 161 3.24 13.29 -25.38
C GLY A 161 2.18 12.26 -25.00
N TYR A 162 0.96 12.43 -25.49
CA TYR A 162 -0.14 11.50 -25.29
C TYR A 162 0.11 10.15 -25.98
N GLU A 163 0.46 10.17 -27.27
CA GLU A 163 0.73 8.96 -28.05
C GLU A 163 1.87 8.11 -27.49
N ARG A 164 2.82 8.73 -26.77
CA ARG A 164 3.94 8.03 -26.12
C ARG A 164 3.69 7.70 -24.65
N GLY A 165 2.52 7.99 -24.12
CA GLY A 165 2.23 7.78 -22.70
C GLY A 165 3.08 8.63 -21.74
N MET A 166 3.61 9.78 -22.23
CA MET A 166 4.49 10.66 -21.46
C MET A 166 3.74 11.75 -20.69
N ALA A 167 2.44 11.89 -20.93
CA ALA A 167 1.62 12.93 -20.31
C ALA A 167 0.20 12.42 -20.06
N LYS A 168 -0.39 12.84 -18.94
CA LYS A 168 -1.82 12.68 -18.68
C LYS A 168 -2.58 13.86 -19.31
N ALA A 169 -3.81 13.61 -19.74
CA ALA A 169 -4.65 14.68 -20.27
C ALA A 169 -5.47 15.32 -19.14
N SER A 170 -5.77 16.62 -19.25
CA SER A 170 -6.86 17.18 -18.45
C SER A 170 -8.19 16.54 -18.87
N VAL A 171 -9.18 16.51 -17.97
CA VAL A 171 -10.50 15.96 -18.28
C VAL A 171 -11.09 16.59 -19.55
N SER A 172 -10.96 17.91 -19.70
CA SER A 172 -11.44 18.64 -20.89
C SER A 172 -10.71 18.23 -22.17
N ALA A 173 -9.41 17.97 -22.12
CA ALA A 173 -8.65 17.51 -23.28
C ALA A 173 -9.01 16.06 -23.63
N ALA A 174 -9.17 15.19 -22.64
CA ALA A 174 -9.61 13.81 -22.85
C ALA A 174 -11.01 13.75 -23.50
N TYR A 175 -11.94 14.59 -23.03
CA TYR A 175 -13.26 14.70 -23.61
C TYR A 175 -13.21 15.12 -25.11
N ARG A 176 -12.40 16.14 -25.45
CA ARG A 176 -12.22 16.56 -26.84
C ARG A 176 -11.57 15.50 -27.71
N LEU A 177 -10.63 14.71 -27.16
CA LEU A 177 -10.04 13.56 -27.86
C LEU A 177 -11.08 12.49 -28.19
N VAL A 178 -11.96 12.15 -27.23
CA VAL A 178 -13.08 11.21 -27.47
C VAL A 178 -13.96 11.71 -28.62
N TRP A 179 -14.32 12.99 -28.61
CA TRP A 179 -15.12 13.60 -29.65
C TRP A 179 -14.43 13.58 -31.03
N ALA A 180 -13.16 13.96 -31.10
CA ALA A 180 -12.40 14.02 -32.36
C ALA A 180 -12.14 12.63 -32.95
N LEU A 181 -11.91 11.63 -32.13
CA LEU A 181 -11.51 10.28 -32.56
C LEU A 181 -12.68 9.29 -32.61
N GLY A 182 -13.79 9.57 -31.93
CA GLY A 182 -14.95 8.66 -31.86
C GLY A 182 -14.68 7.35 -31.11
N ILE A 183 -13.68 7.32 -30.25
CA ILE A 183 -13.31 6.15 -29.43
C ILE A 183 -13.04 6.56 -27.98
N PRO A 184 -13.21 5.65 -26.99
CA PRO A 184 -12.74 5.90 -25.65
C PRO A 184 -11.21 5.96 -25.63
N VAL A 185 -10.66 6.98 -24.98
CA VAL A 185 -9.21 7.21 -24.91
C VAL A 185 -8.64 7.11 -23.50
N ALA A 186 -9.51 7.03 -22.48
CA ALA A 186 -9.13 7.00 -21.10
C ALA A 186 -8.82 5.56 -20.64
N LYS A 187 -7.75 5.41 -19.86
CA LYS A 187 -7.44 4.16 -19.14
C LYS A 187 -7.96 4.24 -17.72
N PRO A 188 -8.56 3.16 -17.20
CA PRO A 188 -8.91 3.06 -15.80
C PRO A 188 -7.69 3.19 -14.89
N VAL A 189 -7.86 3.84 -13.74
CA VAL A 189 -6.83 3.91 -12.70
C VAL A 189 -6.90 2.66 -11.85
N ASP A 190 -5.86 1.83 -11.89
CA ASP A 190 -5.76 0.65 -11.04
C ASP A 190 -5.23 1.04 -9.66
N ILE A 191 -6.13 1.13 -8.67
CA ILE A 191 -5.74 1.42 -7.28
C ILE A 191 -5.06 0.23 -6.59
N PHE A 192 -5.10 -0.96 -7.19
CA PHE A 192 -4.41 -2.16 -6.68
C PHE A 192 -2.99 -2.32 -7.26
N GLU A 193 -2.53 -1.32 -8.02
CA GLU A 193 -1.15 -1.32 -8.53
C GLU A 193 -0.16 -1.42 -7.37
N LYS A 194 0.73 -2.41 -7.47
CA LYS A 194 1.75 -2.64 -6.45
C LYS A 194 2.85 -1.57 -6.55
N PRO A 195 3.39 -1.10 -5.42
CA PRO A 195 4.44 -0.11 -5.44
C PRO A 195 5.66 -0.62 -6.21
N LYS A 196 6.17 0.20 -7.11
CA LYS A 196 7.42 -0.10 -7.83
C LYS A 196 8.57 -0.13 -6.84
N LYS A 197 9.45 -1.14 -6.96
CA LYS A 197 10.65 -1.25 -6.11
C LYS A 197 11.41 0.07 -6.11
N ARG A 198 11.42 0.76 -4.98
CA ARG A 198 12.21 1.96 -4.80
C ARG A 198 13.65 1.54 -4.54
N ARG A 199 14.64 2.22 -5.16
CA ARG A 199 16.04 2.05 -4.76
C ARG A 199 16.17 2.50 -3.31
N LYS A 200 16.17 1.51 -2.40
CA LYS A 200 16.25 1.79 -0.95
C LYS A 200 17.59 2.42 -0.65
N CYS A 201 17.59 3.61 -0.07
CA CYS A 201 18.74 4.16 0.60
C CYS A 201 18.86 3.44 1.96
N PHE A 202 19.38 2.20 1.93
CA PHE A 202 19.35 1.21 3.00
C PHE A 202 19.96 1.70 4.34
N LEU A 203 20.94 2.58 4.29
CA LEU A 203 21.75 2.83 5.48
C LEU A 203 21.25 3.93 6.42
N SER A 204 20.51 4.92 5.93
CA SER A 204 20.11 6.05 6.78
C SER A 204 18.77 5.85 7.48
N LYS A 205 17.80 5.19 6.82
CA LYS A 205 16.48 4.93 7.38
C LYS A 205 16.51 3.81 8.43
N ALA A 206 17.24 2.71 8.16
CA ALA A 206 17.42 1.62 9.10
C ALA A 206 18.05 2.10 10.42
N ARG A 207 19.09 2.95 10.37
CA ARG A 207 19.75 3.48 11.58
C ARG A 207 18.78 4.23 12.50
N ARG A 208 17.88 5.07 11.98
CA ARG A 208 16.89 5.80 12.80
C ARG A 208 15.80 4.91 13.38
N ALA A 209 15.34 3.90 12.61
CA ALA A 209 14.31 2.97 13.07
C ALA A 209 14.81 2.06 14.20
N ILE A 210 16.10 1.72 14.18
CA ILE A 210 16.73 0.74 15.05
C ILE A 210 17.27 1.38 16.33
N SER A 211 17.50 2.71 16.37
CA SER A 211 18.26 3.38 17.46
C SER A 211 17.68 3.22 18.87
N GLY A 212 16.39 2.91 18.99
CA GLY A 212 15.69 2.76 20.28
C GLY A 212 15.60 1.33 20.84
N ASN A 213 15.93 0.29 20.05
CA ASN A 213 15.72 -1.10 20.47
C ASN A 213 16.98 -1.95 20.27
N LYS A 214 17.61 -2.34 21.39
CA LYS A 214 18.88 -3.09 21.40
C LYS A 214 18.77 -4.48 20.76
N LEU A 215 17.63 -5.17 20.92
CA LEU A 215 17.39 -6.49 20.30
C LEU A 215 17.27 -6.36 18.79
N LEU A 216 16.52 -5.38 18.33
CA LEU A 216 16.37 -5.09 16.92
C LEU A 216 17.73 -4.73 16.28
N GLN A 217 18.56 -3.94 16.97
CA GLN A 217 19.92 -3.66 16.52
C GLN A 217 20.79 -4.91 16.37
N LYS A 218 20.70 -5.83 17.33
CA LYS A 218 21.44 -7.11 17.28
C LYS A 218 21.00 -7.96 16.10
N MET A 219 19.70 -8.05 15.87
CA MET A 219 19.11 -8.82 14.78
C MET A 219 19.57 -8.27 13.41
N PHE A 220 19.55 -6.95 13.21
CA PHE A 220 20.02 -6.33 11.98
C PHE A 220 21.52 -6.54 11.72
N ARG A 221 22.33 -6.55 12.78
CA ARG A 221 23.77 -6.84 12.65
C ARG A 221 24.03 -8.31 12.34
N LYS A 222 23.20 -9.20 12.85
CA LYS A 222 23.35 -10.63 12.70
C LYS A 222 22.98 -11.13 11.30
N PHE A 223 21.90 -10.64 10.77
CA PHE A 223 21.39 -11.04 9.46
C PHE A 223 21.78 -10.05 8.34
N VAL A 224 23.05 -9.60 8.39
CA VAL A 224 23.63 -8.80 7.30
C VAL A 224 23.65 -9.65 6.03
N GLY A 225 23.10 -9.11 4.95
CA GLY A 225 22.93 -9.84 3.67
C GLY A 225 21.49 -10.23 3.36
N TYR A 226 20.59 -10.22 4.34
CA TYR A 226 19.16 -10.40 4.14
C TYR A 226 18.44 -9.05 4.03
N GLU A 227 17.33 -9.03 3.29
CA GLU A 227 16.50 -7.84 3.20
C GLU A 227 15.64 -7.72 4.46
N ILE A 228 16.03 -6.82 5.37
CA ILE A 228 15.29 -6.56 6.61
C ILE A 228 14.75 -5.13 6.59
N THR A 229 13.45 -5.00 6.76
CA THR A 229 12.76 -3.71 6.87
C THR A 229 12.29 -3.52 8.31
N ALA A 230 12.77 -2.45 8.96
CA ALA A 230 12.26 -2.05 10.27
C ALA A 230 10.98 -1.23 10.10
N VAL A 231 9.99 -1.51 10.94
CA VAL A 231 8.68 -0.85 10.94
C VAL A 231 8.40 -0.35 12.34
N ARG A 232 7.94 0.89 12.48
CA ARG A 232 7.58 1.49 13.78
C ARG A 232 6.08 1.60 14.00
N ARG A 233 5.37 1.75 12.91
CA ARG A 233 3.92 2.00 12.91
C ARG A 233 3.19 0.83 12.25
N ALA A 234 3.29 -0.32 12.88
CA ALA A 234 2.55 -1.54 12.59
C ALA A 234 2.52 -2.41 13.86
N PRO A 235 1.69 -3.44 13.98
CA PRO A 235 1.73 -4.35 15.13
C PRO A 235 3.08 -5.07 15.26
N PHE A 236 3.85 -5.20 14.19
CA PHE A 236 5.18 -5.79 14.14
C PHE A 236 6.29 -4.73 14.02
N ASP A 237 7.52 -5.09 14.35
CA ASP A 237 8.69 -4.19 14.34
C ASP A 237 9.60 -4.40 13.14
N PHE A 238 9.52 -5.56 12.49
CA PHE A 238 10.35 -5.88 11.34
C PHE A 238 9.71 -6.88 10.39
N VAL A 239 10.15 -6.84 9.15
CA VAL A 239 9.90 -7.84 8.13
C VAL A 239 11.24 -8.30 7.56
N ILE A 240 11.48 -9.61 7.52
CA ILE A 240 12.63 -10.21 6.83
C ILE A 240 12.11 -10.88 5.56
N THR A 241 12.67 -10.52 4.42
CA THR A 241 12.42 -11.20 3.15
C THR A 241 13.62 -12.12 2.86
N VAL A 242 13.35 -13.42 2.83
CA VAL A 242 14.37 -14.42 2.49
C VAL A 242 14.62 -14.38 0.97
N PRO A 243 15.87 -14.58 0.51
CA PRO A 243 16.21 -14.60 -0.91
C PRO A 243 15.25 -15.46 -1.74
N GLU A 244 15.00 -15.05 -2.98
CA GLU A 244 14.01 -15.62 -3.91
C GLU A 244 12.54 -15.32 -3.58
N GLY A 245 12.24 -14.52 -2.54
CA GLY A 245 10.88 -14.12 -2.19
C GLY A 245 9.95 -15.24 -1.71
N LYS A 246 10.50 -16.44 -1.47
CA LYS A 246 9.73 -17.63 -1.08
C LYS A 246 9.17 -17.56 0.32
N MET A 247 9.85 -16.85 1.23
CA MET A 247 9.45 -16.78 2.63
C MET A 247 9.58 -15.36 3.18
N ARG A 248 8.62 -14.97 4.00
CA ARG A 248 8.64 -13.70 4.75
C ARG A 248 8.44 -14.00 6.22
N ILE A 249 9.25 -13.38 7.05
CA ILE A 249 9.15 -13.45 8.51
C ILE A 249 8.69 -12.09 9.01
N VAL A 250 7.62 -12.08 9.78
CA VAL A 250 7.05 -10.87 10.40
C VAL A 250 7.31 -10.96 11.90
N GLY A 251 8.04 -10.01 12.45
CA GLY A 251 8.46 -10.11 13.83
C GLY A 251 8.10 -8.93 14.70
N GLY A 252 7.65 -9.23 15.91
CA GLY A 252 7.54 -8.28 17.02
C GLY A 252 8.73 -8.42 17.98
N VAL A 253 9.13 -7.30 18.59
CA VAL A 253 10.09 -7.31 19.71
C VAL A 253 9.34 -6.86 20.95
N ALA A 254 9.20 -7.75 21.93
CA ALA A 254 8.50 -7.48 23.17
C ALA A 254 9.48 -7.12 24.29
N GLY A 255 9.24 -5.98 24.93
CA GLY A 255 9.89 -5.58 26.17
C GLY A 255 9.20 -6.18 27.39
N GLU A 256 9.90 -6.25 28.54
CA GLU A 256 9.37 -6.84 29.79
C GLU A 256 8.09 -6.18 30.32
N LYS A 257 7.83 -4.91 29.96
CA LYS A 257 6.75 -4.08 30.52
C LYS A 257 5.63 -3.75 29.52
N GLU A 258 5.54 -4.41 28.38
CA GLU A 258 4.51 -4.13 27.37
C GLU A 258 3.12 -4.57 27.89
N ARG A 259 2.19 -3.60 28.05
CA ARG A 259 0.89 -3.84 28.70
C ARG A 259 -0.14 -4.53 27.80
N GLU A 260 -0.06 -4.37 26.48
CA GLU A 260 -1.03 -4.91 25.51
C GLU A 260 -0.40 -5.99 24.61
N LEU A 261 0.55 -6.76 25.16
CA LEU A 261 1.32 -7.73 24.38
C LEU A 261 0.43 -8.83 23.76
N ASP A 262 -0.56 -9.34 24.50
CA ASP A 262 -1.48 -10.39 24.00
C ASP A 262 -2.25 -9.92 22.77
N ARG A 263 -2.81 -8.70 22.85
CA ARG A 263 -3.53 -8.09 21.73
C ARG A 263 -2.63 -7.87 20.52
N ARG A 264 -1.42 -7.40 20.77
CA ARG A 264 -0.43 -7.18 19.74
C ARG A 264 -0.01 -8.48 19.05
N VAL A 265 0.19 -9.53 19.81
CA VAL A 265 0.48 -10.89 19.28
C VAL A 265 -0.67 -11.36 18.39
N ASP A 266 -1.92 -11.21 18.82
CA ASP A 266 -3.09 -11.54 18.02
C ASP A 266 -3.15 -10.76 16.70
N GLU A 267 -2.79 -9.47 16.72
CA GLU A 267 -2.70 -8.64 15.51
C GLU A 267 -1.58 -9.11 14.59
N ILE A 268 -0.39 -9.41 15.12
CA ILE A 268 0.74 -9.97 14.35
C ILE A 268 0.34 -11.30 13.69
N LEU A 269 -0.23 -12.22 14.44
CA LEU A 269 -0.70 -13.51 13.94
C LEU A 269 -1.73 -13.33 12.82
N SER A 270 -2.69 -12.44 13.03
CA SER A 270 -3.77 -12.21 12.09
C SER A 270 -3.26 -11.58 10.77
N VAL A 271 -2.39 -10.57 10.86
CA VAL A 271 -1.77 -9.96 9.67
C VAL A 271 -0.85 -10.96 8.96
N SER A 272 -0.05 -11.74 9.70
CA SER A 272 0.85 -12.75 9.13
C SER A 272 0.10 -13.81 8.35
N ARG A 273 -1.05 -14.29 8.88
CA ARG A 273 -1.92 -15.27 8.19
C ARG A 273 -2.42 -14.71 6.86
N VAL A 274 -2.95 -13.49 6.85
CA VAL A 274 -3.44 -12.84 5.63
C VAL A 274 -2.31 -12.55 4.66
N ALA A 275 -1.15 -12.11 5.16
CA ALA A 275 0.02 -11.82 4.35
C ALA A 275 0.77 -13.07 3.86
N LYS A 276 0.42 -14.28 4.34
CA LYS A 276 1.15 -15.54 4.11
C LYS A 276 2.62 -15.43 4.55
N ALA A 277 2.82 -14.96 5.76
CA ALA A 277 4.13 -14.77 6.38
C ALA A 277 4.24 -15.55 7.70
N HIS A 278 5.45 -15.83 8.13
CA HIS A 278 5.73 -16.55 9.37
C HIS A 278 5.86 -15.53 10.53
N PRO A 279 5.00 -15.64 11.56
CA PRO A 279 5.08 -14.74 12.71
C PRO A 279 6.16 -15.18 13.69
N VAL A 280 6.91 -14.21 14.22
CA VAL A 280 7.95 -14.43 15.23
C VAL A 280 7.84 -13.35 16.31
N LEU A 281 8.01 -13.72 17.56
CA LEU A 281 8.11 -12.80 18.69
C LEU A 281 9.48 -12.93 19.36
N VAL A 282 10.26 -11.86 19.34
CA VAL A 282 11.56 -11.81 20.05
C VAL A 282 11.36 -11.19 21.42
N THR A 283 11.76 -11.89 22.49
CA THR A 283 11.53 -11.45 23.88
C THR A 283 12.83 -11.33 24.68
N GLU A 284 12.87 -10.43 25.67
CA GLU A 284 14.03 -10.27 26.57
C GLU A 284 14.03 -11.24 27.76
N GLY A 285 12.98 -12.02 28.02
CA GLY A 285 12.98 -12.92 29.18
C GLY A 285 11.70 -13.71 29.46
N LYS A 286 10.58 -13.39 28.89
CA LYS A 286 9.34 -14.17 29.03
C LYS A 286 9.20 -15.17 27.90
N LYS A 287 9.13 -16.47 28.21
CA LYS A 287 8.61 -17.46 27.28
C LYS A 287 7.10 -17.27 27.18
N PHE A 288 6.65 -16.85 26.03
CA PHE A 288 5.24 -16.85 25.68
C PHE A 288 4.92 -18.27 25.19
N THR A 289 4.19 -19.03 25.97
CA THR A 289 3.86 -20.44 25.66
C THR A 289 2.49 -20.62 25.04
N ASP A 290 1.78 -19.52 24.81
CA ASP A 290 0.40 -19.58 24.39
C ASP A 290 0.25 -18.95 23.01
N LYS A 291 0.00 -19.74 21.98
CA LYS A 291 -0.40 -19.41 20.62
C LYS A 291 0.61 -19.80 19.53
N ASP A 292 0.11 -19.87 18.30
CA ASP A 292 0.79 -20.20 17.03
C ASP A 292 1.89 -19.18 16.61
N ILE A 293 2.64 -18.62 17.56
CA ILE A 293 3.74 -17.69 17.31
C ILE A 293 5.05 -18.26 17.84
N CYS A 294 6.07 -18.28 17.00
CA CYS A 294 7.40 -18.68 17.42
C CYS A 294 8.00 -17.63 18.36
N CYS A 295 8.21 -17.99 19.62
CA CYS A 295 8.82 -17.13 20.63
C CYS A 295 10.31 -17.42 20.76
N ILE A 296 11.14 -16.40 20.54
CA ILE A 296 12.58 -16.51 20.54
C ILE A 296 13.15 -15.65 21.65
N GLY A 297 13.88 -16.28 22.55
CA GLY A 297 14.65 -15.60 23.57
C GLY A 297 15.91 -14.93 23.00
N LYS A 298 16.49 -14.01 23.77
CA LYS A 298 17.74 -13.31 23.41
C LYS A 298 18.90 -14.28 23.11
N GLU A 299 19.01 -15.39 23.85
CA GLU A 299 20.08 -16.38 23.65
C GLU A 299 19.87 -17.20 22.38
N GLU A 300 18.63 -17.57 22.09
CA GLU A 300 18.26 -18.31 20.88
C GLU A 300 18.49 -17.42 19.64
N LEU A 301 18.12 -16.14 19.72
CA LEU A 301 18.45 -15.16 18.68
C LEU A 301 19.97 -15.10 18.43
N LEU A 302 20.79 -15.18 19.46
CA LEU A 302 22.26 -15.17 19.31
C LEU A 302 22.80 -16.46 18.68
N ARG A 303 22.16 -17.59 18.81
CA ARG A 303 22.54 -18.88 18.22
C ARG A 303 22.10 -19.03 16.76
N ALA A 304 20.96 -18.44 16.36
CA ALA A 304 20.46 -18.52 15.01
C ALA A 304 21.52 -18.06 14.00
N LYS A 305 21.77 -18.77 12.92
CA LYS A 305 22.71 -18.41 11.86
C LYS A 305 22.03 -17.76 10.67
N THR A 306 20.83 -18.22 10.38
CA THR A 306 19.97 -17.75 9.27
C THR A 306 18.62 -17.27 9.81
N PRO A 307 17.85 -16.45 9.06
CA PRO A 307 16.50 -16.09 9.47
C PRO A 307 15.56 -17.29 9.62
N GLU A 308 15.78 -18.37 8.89
CA GLU A 308 15.00 -19.61 8.96
C GLU A 308 15.15 -20.29 10.32
N ASP A 309 16.33 -20.18 10.96
CA ASP A 309 16.56 -20.70 12.30
C ASP A 309 15.64 -20.07 13.35
N LEU A 310 15.08 -18.88 13.05
CA LEU A 310 14.08 -18.24 13.90
C LEU A 310 12.75 -19.00 13.92
N LEU A 311 12.53 -19.91 12.99
CA LEU A 311 11.31 -20.72 12.87
C LEU A 311 11.54 -22.17 13.32
N ALA A 312 12.78 -22.56 13.61
CA ALA A 312 13.13 -23.96 13.91
C ALA A 312 12.62 -24.47 15.27
N ASN A 313 12.00 -23.62 16.08
CA ASN A 313 11.45 -23.97 17.39
C ASN A 313 9.91 -24.12 17.37
N VAL A 314 9.31 -24.35 16.21
CA VAL A 314 7.87 -24.66 16.05
C VAL A 314 7.65 -26.15 15.98
#